data_5d27f547ee36b864f9df38bcf4ee0faa
#
_entry.id   5d27f547ee36b864f9df38bcf4ee0faa
#
_cell.length_a   1.000
_cell.length_b   1.000
_cell.length_c   1.000
_cell.angle_alpha   90.00
_cell.angle_beta   90.00
_cell.angle_gamma   90.00
#
_symmetry.space_group_name_H-M   'P 1'
#
loop_
_entity.id
_entity.type
_entity.pdbx_description
1 polymer ?
#
loop_
_entity_poly.entity_id
_entity_poly.type
_entity_poly.pdbx_seq_one_letter_code
_entity_poly.pdbx_strand_id
1 'polypeptide(L)'
;VKTFLRLKKVLFIVLVFIQLVEGSAQSPMRKIQPNSNSWFMYFGDHKFSENWGIHLEAQIRRNEIIAKPLQLLLRTGINYHFSPNAFATAGYCYVHTSPYGVFPAKSGFPENRFWEQLQVKSQAGRIEVITRLRLEQRYTKLPVQQSSGEYAPGDDVYTNRARVLVRLSVPFKGKTIEDKALYFSCYDEAFVNFGENVQANLFDQNRAYAAIGYKFPKWGKLEIGYMNQLLVRSDGLRIENNHTLQVGFSSTIDFRKKQN
;
A
#
# COMPACT_ATOMS: atom_id res chain seq x y z
N VAL A 1 -22.87 -12.51 19.90
CA VAL A 1 -23.63 -13.02 18.73
C VAL A 1 -23.59 -12.03 17.57
N LYS A 2 -23.93 -10.74 17.77
CA LYS A 2 -23.94 -9.71 16.69
C LYS A 2 -22.55 -9.46 16.06
N THR A 3 -21.47 -9.55 16.84
CA THR A 3 -20.09 -9.34 16.36
C THR A 3 -19.62 -10.51 15.49
N PHE A 4 -20.02 -11.75 15.82
CA PHE A 4 -19.69 -12.94 15.07
C PHE A 4 -20.38 -12.99 13.69
N LEU A 5 -21.61 -12.47 13.61
CA LEU A 5 -22.34 -12.36 12.34
C LEU A 5 -21.72 -11.33 11.39
N ARG A 6 -21.18 -10.22 11.93
CA ARG A 6 -20.48 -9.20 11.12
C ARG A 6 -19.16 -9.74 10.56
N LEU A 7 -18.41 -10.53 11.34
CA LEU A 7 -17.16 -11.16 10.89
C LEU A 7 -17.42 -12.16 9.76
N LYS A 8 -18.51 -12.97 9.85
CA LYS A 8 -18.91 -13.91 8.79
C LYS A 8 -19.26 -13.20 7.49
N LYS A 9 -19.91 -12.03 7.53
CA LYS A 9 -20.23 -11.25 6.32
C LYS A 9 -19.00 -10.66 5.66
N VAL A 10 -18.03 -10.18 6.43
CA VAL A 10 -16.76 -9.65 5.90
C VAL A 10 -15.92 -10.80 5.28
N LEU A 11 -15.86 -11.95 5.95
CA LEU A 11 -15.16 -13.14 5.43
C LEU A 11 -15.82 -13.68 4.15
N PHE A 12 -17.16 -13.62 4.06
CA PHE A 12 -17.91 -14.03 2.88
C PHE A 12 -17.66 -13.11 1.68
N ILE A 13 -17.55 -11.80 1.90
CA ILE A 13 -17.22 -10.83 0.84
C ILE A 13 -15.81 -11.06 0.32
N VAL A 14 -14.83 -11.37 1.18
CA VAL A 14 -13.45 -11.69 0.79
C VAL A 14 -13.40 -13.01 0.02
N LEU A 15 -14.15 -14.03 0.43
CA LEU A 15 -14.21 -15.33 -0.27
C LEU A 15 -14.91 -15.23 -1.64
N VAL A 16 -15.92 -14.40 -1.80
CA VAL A 16 -16.60 -14.18 -3.10
C VAL A 16 -15.67 -13.49 -4.10
N PHE A 17 -14.79 -12.59 -3.66
CA PHE A 17 -13.79 -11.98 -4.54
C PHE A 17 -12.74 -12.98 -5.06
N ILE A 18 -12.43 -14.02 -4.30
CA ILE A 18 -11.43 -15.05 -4.70
C ILE A 18 -12.01 -15.97 -5.80
N GLN A 19 -13.31 -16.22 -5.82
CA GLN A 19 -13.94 -17.13 -6.79
C GLN A 19 -14.25 -16.52 -8.18
N LEU A 20 -14.14 -15.20 -8.35
CA LEU A 20 -14.40 -14.53 -9.62
C LEU A 20 -13.23 -14.58 -10.62
N VAL A 21 -12.14 -15.28 -10.32
CA VAL A 21 -10.92 -15.32 -11.14
C VAL A 21 -10.81 -16.60 -12.01
N GLU A 22 -11.73 -17.57 -11.89
CA GLU A 22 -11.70 -18.79 -12.72
C GLU A 22 -12.62 -18.66 -13.96
N GLY A 23 -12.27 -17.77 -14.86
CA GLY A 23 -12.84 -17.72 -16.22
C GLY A 23 -11.87 -18.35 -17.21
N SER A 24 -12.15 -19.58 -17.66
CA SER A 24 -11.39 -20.32 -18.68
C SER A 24 -11.57 -19.67 -20.06
N ALA A 25 -10.82 -18.61 -20.35
CA ALA A 25 -10.51 -18.23 -21.72
C ALA A 25 -9.09 -18.71 -22.02
N GLN A 26 -8.79 -19.18 -23.25
CA GLN A 26 -7.43 -19.42 -23.71
C GLN A 26 -6.64 -18.09 -23.60
N SER A 27 -6.12 -17.82 -22.43
CA SER A 27 -5.37 -16.59 -22.15
C SER A 27 -4.02 -16.71 -22.83
N PRO A 28 -3.57 -15.69 -23.58
CA PRO A 28 -2.23 -15.66 -24.13
C PRO A 28 -1.24 -15.94 -22.99
N MET A 29 -0.19 -16.73 -23.28
CA MET A 29 0.71 -17.23 -22.24
C MET A 29 1.35 -16.09 -21.44
N ARG A 30 0.94 -15.94 -20.19
CA ARG A 30 1.44 -14.90 -19.30
C ARG A 30 2.89 -15.19 -18.92
N LYS A 31 3.73 -14.17 -19.00
CA LYS A 31 5.14 -14.24 -18.58
C LYS A 31 5.28 -13.74 -17.14
N ILE A 32 5.48 -14.66 -16.21
CA ILE A 32 5.71 -14.34 -14.80
C ILE A 32 7.20 -14.26 -14.54
N GLN A 33 7.67 -13.15 -13.97
CA GLN A 33 9.08 -12.91 -13.67
C GLN A 33 9.27 -12.57 -12.20
N PRO A 34 10.14 -13.30 -11.49
CA PRO A 34 10.46 -12.98 -10.11
C PRO A 34 11.44 -11.80 -10.02
N ASN A 35 11.27 -10.96 -8.99
CA ASN A 35 12.24 -9.95 -8.58
C ASN A 35 12.44 -10.03 -7.08
N SER A 36 13.64 -9.66 -6.62
CA SER A 36 13.97 -9.55 -5.20
C SER A 36 14.17 -8.08 -4.84
N ASN A 37 13.32 -7.58 -3.95
CA ASN A 37 13.25 -6.18 -3.59
C ASN A 37 13.44 -5.96 -2.09
N SER A 38 13.72 -4.72 -1.69
CA SER A 38 13.54 -4.27 -0.31
C SER A 38 12.94 -2.87 -0.27
N TRP A 39 12.04 -2.68 0.70
CA TRP A 39 11.32 -1.43 0.92
C TRP A 39 11.57 -0.93 2.33
N PHE A 40 12.05 0.30 2.42
CA PHE A 40 12.25 1.03 3.67
C PHE A 40 11.20 2.12 3.74
N MET A 41 10.36 2.10 4.79
CA MET A 41 9.16 2.92 4.84
C MET A 41 8.99 3.59 6.18
N TYR A 42 8.58 4.85 6.12
CA TYR A 42 8.08 5.61 7.25
C TYR A 42 6.60 5.95 7.03
N PHE A 43 5.81 5.81 8.09
CA PHE A 43 4.40 6.23 8.15
C PHE A 43 4.18 7.06 9.40
N GLY A 44 3.68 8.27 9.25
CA GLY A 44 3.33 9.16 10.34
C GLY A 44 1.86 9.57 10.25
N ASP A 45 1.08 9.29 11.29
CA ASP A 45 -0.27 9.82 11.45
C ASP A 45 -0.30 10.63 12.75
N HIS A 46 -0.14 11.94 12.66
CA HIS A 46 0.08 12.83 13.79
C HIS A 46 -1.11 13.73 14.02
N LYS A 47 -1.63 13.76 15.25
CA LYS A 47 -2.72 14.65 15.63
C LYS A 47 -2.22 16.01 16.06
N PHE A 48 -2.87 17.08 15.62
CA PHE A 48 -2.65 18.45 16.08
C PHE A 48 -3.93 19.09 16.67
N SER A 49 -5.10 18.46 16.47
CA SER A 49 -6.34 18.81 17.16
C SER A 49 -7.14 17.53 17.49
N GLU A 50 -8.34 17.66 18.07
CA GLU A 50 -9.18 16.50 18.41
C GLU A 50 -9.56 15.69 17.16
N ASN A 51 -9.96 16.39 16.11
CA ASN A 51 -10.44 15.77 14.88
C ASN A 51 -9.43 15.82 13.74
N TRP A 52 -8.39 16.66 13.81
CA TRP A 52 -7.47 16.87 12.70
C TRP A 52 -6.07 16.34 12.98
N GLY A 53 -5.46 15.83 11.95
CA GLY A 53 -4.08 15.35 11.95
C GLY A 53 -3.43 15.49 10.58
N ILE A 54 -2.16 15.17 10.52
CA ILE A 54 -1.37 15.11 9.28
C ILE A 54 -0.89 13.68 9.04
N HIS A 55 -1.00 13.23 7.81
CA HIS A 55 -0.37 12.03 7.30
C HIS A 55 0.94 12.35 6.59
N LEU A 56 2.00 11.64 6.94
CA LEU A 56 3.31 11.73 6.29
C LEU A 56 3.79 10.32 5.96
N GLU A 57 4.24 10.10 4.73
CA GLU A 57 4.75 8.80 4.30
C GLU A 57 5.95 9.00 3.38
N ALA A 58 7.05 8.31 3.67
CA ALA A 58 8.22 8.25 2.82
C ALA A 58 8.61 6.79 2.59
N GLN A 59 8.86 6.41 1.34
CA GLN A 59 9.29 5.06 1.01
C GLN A 59 10.46 5.11 0.03
N ILE A 60 11.53 4.42 0.40
CA ILE A 60 12.67 4.13 -0.49
C ILE A 60 12.58 2.64 -0.83
N ARG A 61 12.39 2.37 -2.10
CA ARG A 61 12.29 1.00 -2.62
C ARG A 61 13.50 0.69 -3.46
N ARG A 62 14.06 -0.49 -3.26
CA ARG A 62 15.26 -0.97 -3.94
C ARG A 62 14.96 -2.28 -4.65
N ASN A 63 15.60 -2.51 -5.77
CA ASN A 63 15.62 -3.76 -6.53
C ASN A 63 16.95 -4.48 -6.34
N GLU A 64 16.99 -5.77 -6.66
CA GLU A 64 18.14 -6.65 -6.40
C GLU A 64 18.56 -6.55 -4.93
N ILE A 65 17.61 -6.78 -4.04
CA ILE A 65 17.69 -6.56 -2.60
C ILE A 65 17.90 -5.07 -2.29
N ILE A 66 19.11 -4.54 -2.40
CA ILE A 66 19.42 -3.12 -2.14
C ILE A 66 20.28 -2.48 -3.25
N ALA A 67 20.70 -3.24 -4.25
CA ALA A 67 21.75 -2.80 -5.19
C ALA A 67 21.29 -1.65 -6.10
N LYS A 68 20.04 -1.73 -6.62
CA LYS A 68 19.54 -0.78 -7.62
C LYS A 68 18.36 0.05 -7.09
N PRO A 69 18.21 1.32 -7.51
CA PRO A 69 17.01 2.10 -7.20
C PRO A 69 15.81 1.46 -7.90
N LEU A 70 14.66 1.42 -7.21
CA LEU A 70 13.39 1.00 -7.78
C LEU A 70 12.41 2.17 -7.79
N GLN A 71 12.10 2.70 -6.60
CA GLN A 71 11.10 3.77 -6.50
C GLN A 71 11.32 4.61 -5.24
N LEU A 72 11.17 5.92 -5.37
CA LEU A 72 10.98 6.85 -4.27
C LEU A 72 9.51 7.25 -4.22
N LEU A 73 8.89 7.21 -3.04
CA LEU A 73 7.53 7.67 -2.83
C LEU A 73 7.49 8.61 -1.63
N LEU A 74 6.94 9.79 -1.85
CA LEU A 74 6.68 10.79 -0.82
C LEU A 74 5.20 11.12 -0.82
N ARG A 75 4.53 11.00 0.33
CA ARG A 75 3.08 11.22 0.45
C ARG A 75 2.79 12.06 1.67
N THR A 76 1.85 13.00 1.51
CA THR A 76 1.29 13.79 2.61
C THR A 76 -0.22 13.88 2.47
N GLY A 77 -0.90 14.20 3.56
CA GLY A 77 -2.36 14.38 3.57
C GLY A 77 -2.85 14.92 4.90
N ILE A 78 -4.09 15.36 4.90
CA ILE A 78 -4.80 15.81 6.11
C ILE A 78 -5.75 14.72 6.54
N ASN A 79 -5.66 14.31 7.80
CA ASN A 79 -6.53 13.34 8.45
C ASN A 79 -7.69 14.07 9.15
N TYR A 80 -8.92 13.60 8.94
CA TYR A 80 -10.09 13.98 9.72
C TYR A 80 -10.63 12.77 10.47
N HIS A 81 -10.56 12.82 11.79
CA HIS A 81 -10.99 11.74 12.68
C HIS A 81 -12.46 11.93 13.07
N PHE A 82 -13.35 11.05 12.61
CA PHE A 82 -14.77 11.04 13.04
C PHE A 82 -14.94 10.32 14.36
N SER A 83 -14.00 9.45 14.71
CA SER A 83 -13.98 8.71 15.97
C SER A 83 -12.54 8.30 16.32
N PRO A 84 -12.28 7.80 17.53
CA PRO A 84 -10.97 7.25 17.90
C PRO A 84 -10.48 6.12 16.99
N ASN A 85 -11.39 5.46 16.28
CA ASN A 85 -11.12 4.27 15.48
C ASN A 85 -11.35 4.46 13.97
N ALA A 86 -11.78 5.64 13.52
CA ALA A 86 -12.06 5.87 12.12
C ALA A 86 -11.67 7.29 11.69
N PHE A 87 -10.99 7.38 10.54
CA PHE A 87 -10.63 8.66 9.94
C PHE A 87 -10.62 8.58 8.42
N ALA A 88 -10.85 9.72 7.78
CA ALA A 88 -10.59 9.93 6.37
C ALA A 88 -9.33 10.77 6.19
N THR A 89 -8.68 10.60 5.04
CA THR A 89 -7.54 11.42 4.64
C THR A 89 -7.72 11.83 3.19
N ALA A 90 -7.33 13.06 2.87
CA ALA A 90 -7.12 13.50 1.50
C ALA A 90 -5.72 14.11 1.38
N GLY A 91 -5.06 13.90 0.24
CA GLY A 91 -3.70 14.37 0.11
C GLY A 91 -3.06 14.18 -1.26
N TYR A 92 -1.76 14.39 -1.28
CA TYR A 92 -0.92 14.34 -2.47
C TYR A 92 0.24 13.36 -2.27
N CYS A 93 0.65 12.72 -3.38
CA CYS A 93 1.75 11.77 -3.40
C CYS A 93 2.59 11.98 -4.66
N TYR A 94 3.88 12.16 -4.48
CA TYR A 94 4.88 12.12 -5.55
C TYR A 94 5.56 10.76 -5.57
N VAL A 95 5.72 10.20 -6.76
CA VAL A 95 6.43 8.94 -6.99
C VAL A 95 7.43 9.14 -8.12
N HIS A 96 8.66 8.70 -7.91
CA HIS A 96 9.66 8.56 -8.98
C HIS A 96 10.01 7.08 -9.13
N THR A 97 9.83 6.54 -10.33
CA THR A 97 10.16 5.14 -10.67
C THR A 97 11.40 5.11 -11.53
N SER A 98 12.41 4.35 -11.11
CA SER A 98 13.65 4.09 -11.89
C SER A 98 13.46 2.86 -12.78
N PRO A 99 14.22 2.70 -13.87
CA PRO A 99 14.31 1.44 -14.60
C PRO A 99 14.75 0.30 -13.68
N TYR A 100 13.99 -0.79 -13.61
CA TYR A 100 14.29 -1.94 -12.76
C TYR A 100 13.73 -3.25 -13.31
N GLY A 101 14.27 -4.36 -12.79
CA GLY A 101 13.76 -5.71 -13.07
C GLY A 101 13.96 -6.16 -14.51
N VAL A 102 13.23 -7.20 -14.89
CA VAL A 102 13.34 -7.82 -16.23
C VAL A 102 12.55 -7.05 -17.30
N PHE A 103 11.57 -6.24 -16.89
CA PHE A 103 10.78 -5.39 -17.79
C PHE A 103 11.01 -3.90 -17.49
N PRO A 104 12.26 -3.40 -17.65
CA PRO A 104 12.58 -2.03 -17.24
C PRO A 104 11.88 -1.00 -18.12
N ALA A 105 11.48 0.11 -17.52
CA ALA A 105 11.14 1.30 -18.28
C ALA A 105 12.40 1.83 -19.01
N LYS A 106 12.22 2.55 -20.09
CA LYS A 106 13.34 3.07 -20.91
C LYS A 106 14.16 4.15 -20.19
N SER A 107 13.52 4.92 -19.33
CA SER A 107 14.16 5.88 -18.42
C SER A 107 13.35 6.00 -17.13
N GLY A 108 13.87 6.70 -16.13
CA GLY A 108 13.12 7.05 -14.93
C GLY A 108 12.00 8.03 -15.25
N PHE A 109 10.88 7.92 -14.51
CA PHE A 109 9.74 8.77 -14.74
C PHE A 109 9.00 9.12 -13.44
N PRO A 110 8.43 10.36 -13.38
CA PRO A 110 7.63 10.82 -12.25
C PRO A 110 6.17 10.42 -12.41
N GLU A 111 5.49 10.35 -11.28
CA GLU A 111 4.05 10.19 -11.18
C GLU A 111 3.53 11.03 -10.02
N ASN A 112 2.50 11.84 -10.28
CA ASN A 112 1.79 12.64 -9.31
C ASN A 112 0.45 11.98 -9.00
N ARG A 113 0.04 11.95 -7.73
CA ARG A 113 -1.24 11.37 -7.30
C ARG A 113 -1.95 12.31 -6.36
N PHE A 114 -3.21 12.54 -6.61
CA PHE A 114 -4.16 12.92 -5.57
C PHE A 114 -4.77 11.63 -5.00
N TRP A 115 -5.07 11.61 -3.71
CA TRP A 115 -5.59 10.40 -3.09
C TRP A 115 -6.47 10.71 -1.89
N GLU A 116 -7.47 9.87 -1.72
CA GLU A 116 -8.35 9.85 -0.57
C GLU A 116 -8.38 8.46 0.05
N GLN A 117 -8.59 8.40 1.35
CA GLN A 117 -8.80 7.12 2.03
C GLN A 117 -9.79 7.22 3.17
N LEU A 118 -10.40 6.09 3.46
CA LEU A 118 -11.13 5.82 4.69
C LEU A 118 -10.42 4.67 5.41
N GLN A 119 -10.06 4.86 6.67
CA GLN A 119 -9.49 3.82 7.51
C GLN A 119 -10.31 3.61 8.75
N VAL A 120 -10.59 2.35 9.04
CA VAL A 120 -11.32 1.91 10.23
C VAL A 120 -10.49 0.87 10.97
N LYS A 121 -10.36 1.06 12.28
CA LYS A 121 -9.72 0.12 13.20
C LYS A 121 -10.80 -0.55 14.06
N SER A 122 -10.68 -1.84 14.26
CA SER A 122 -11.55 -2.60 15.16
C SER A 122 -10.74 -3.62 15.95
N GLN A 123 -11.34 -4.15 17.02
CA GLN A 123 -10.73 -5.17 17.87
C GLN A 123 -11.64 -6.39 17.92
N ALA A 124 -11.10 -7.56 17.61
CA ALA A 124 -11.79 -8.85 17.72
C ALA A 124 -11.00 -9.78 18.64
N GLY A 125 -11.35 -9.80 19.92
CA GLY A 125 -10.58 -10.48 20.94
C GLY A 125 -9.18 -9.87 21.06
N ARG A 126 -8.12 -10.67 20.75
CA ARG A 126 -6.72 -10.22 20.73
C ARG A 126 -6.28 -9.62 19.39
N ILE A 127 -7.10 -9.73 18.36
CA ILE A 127 -6.75 -9.33 16.99
C ILE A 127 -7.17 -7.88 16.76
N GLU A 128 -6.21 -7.01 16.50
CA GLU A 128 -6.44 -5.68 15.95
C GLU A 128 -6.68 -5.83 14.44
N VAL A 129 -7.78 -5.30 13.94
CA VAL A 129 -8.16 -5.34 12.52
C VAL A 129 -8.17 -3.92 11.98
N ILE A 130 -7.43 -3.66 10.92
CA ILE A 130 -7.49 -2.40 10.17
C ILE A 130 -8.03 -2.70 8.77
N THR A 131 -9.09 -1.99 8.40
CA THR A 131 -9.62 -1.97 7.04
C THR A 131 -9.39 -0.59 6.45
N ARG A 132 -8.84 -0.53 5.23
CA ARG A 132 -8.58 0.71 4.52
C ARG A 132 -9.07 0.62 3.08
N LEU A 133 -9.88 1.59 2.69
CA LEU A 133 -10.24 1.86 1.31
C LEU A 133 -9.47 3.12 0.87
N ARG A 134 -8.81 3.08 -0.29
CA ARG A 134 -8.11 4.24 -0.86
C ARG A 134 -8.42 4.36 -2.34
N LEU A 135 -8.64 5.60 -2.77
CA LEU A 135 -8.75 6.00 -4.17
C LEU A 135 -7.51 6.82 -4.53
N GLU A 136 -7.02 6.66 -5.74
CA GLU A 136 -5.86 7.39 -6.25
C GLU A 136 -6.16 7.86 -7.69
N GLN A 137 -6.07 9.18 -7.93
CA GLN A 137 -6.05 9.81 -9.25
C GLN A 137 -4.58 10.00 -9.62
N ARG A 138 -4.14 9.29 -10.65
CA ARG A 138 -2.73 9.13 -10.99
C ARG A 138 -2.43 9.83 -12.31
N TYR A 139 -1.42 10.70 -12.30
CA TYR A 139 -0.88 11.40 -13.46
C TYR A 139 0.55 10.90 -13.67
N THR A 140 0.75 10.04 -14.66
CA THR A 140 2.02 9.34 -14.88
C THR A 140 2.65 9.84 -16.17
N LYS A 141 3.89 10.33 -16.11
CA LYS A 141 4.68 10.76 -17.28
C LYS A 141 5.55 9.61 -17.77
N LEU A 142 4.96 8.71 -18.56
CA LEU A 142 5.72 7.58 -19.12
C LEU A 142 6.83 8.06 -20.05
N PRO A 143 8.00 7.34 -20.11
CA PRO A 143 9.09 7.71 -20.99
C PRO A 143 8.69 7.59 -22.47
N VAL A 144 8.93 8.66 -23.24
CA VAL A 144 8.76 8.72 -24.69
C VAL A 144 10.10 9.03 -25.36
N GLN A 145 10.34 8.46 -26.54
CA GLN A 145 11.55 8.72 -27.29
C GLN A 145 11.48 10.09 -27.94
N GLN A 146 12.49 10.90 -27.72
CA GLN A 146 12.65 12.24 -28.31
C GLN A 146 13.30 12.16 -29.69
N SER A 147 13.26 13.26 -30.44
CA SER A 147 13.92 13.39 -31.74
C SER A 147 15.44 13.15 -31.67
N SER A 148 16.06 13.41 -30.52
CA SER A 148 17.46 13.12 -30.24
C SER A 148 17.78 11.62 -30.09
N GLY A 149 16.75 10.74 -30.02
CA GLY A 149 16.89 9.32 -29.71
C GLY A 149 16.89 8.99 -28.21
N GLU A 150 17.01 9.98 -27.33
CA GLU A 150 16.95 9.80 -25.88
C GLU A 150 15.52 9.64 -25.39
N TYR A 151 15.33 9.06 -24.19
CA TYR A 151 14.03 8.92 -23.56
C TYR A 151 13.85 9.96 -22.45
N ALA A 152 12.76 10.74 -22.52
CA ALA A 152 12.37 11.73 -21.53
C ALA A 152 10.91 11.51 -21.08
N PRO A 153 10.49 12.06 -19.92
CA PRO A 153 9.10 12.01 -19.51
C PRO A 153 8.18 12.65 -20.56
N GLY A 154 7.13 11.92 -20.96
CA GLY A 154 6.11 12.39 -21.89
C GLY A 154 4.98 13.15 -21.19
N ASP A 155 3.83 13.22 -21.86
CA ASP A 155 2.62 13.83 -21.31
C ASP A 155 2.04 13.02 -20.16
N ASP A 156 1.18 13.66 -19.38
CA ASP A 156 0.49 13.00 -18.27
C ASP A 156 -0.55 12.00 -18.78
N VAL A 157 -0.38 10.75 -18.40
CA VAL A 157 -1.39 9.69 -18.59
C VAL A 157 -2.21 9.59 -17.30
N TYR A 158 -3.48 9.98 -17.37
CA TYR A 158 -4.39 9.93 -16.23
C TYR A 158 -5.00 8.55 -16.07
N THR A 159 -4.98 8.00 -14.84
CA THR A 159 -5.67 6.76 -14.48
C THR A 159 -6.21 6.84 -13.05
N ASN A 160 -7.30 6.11 -12.78
CA ASN A 160 -7.82 5.95 -11.43
C ASN A 160 -7.48 4.56 -10.90
N ARG A 161 -7.28 4.48 -9.57
CA ARG A 161 -7.03 3.22 -8.90
C ARG A 161 -7.71 3.16 -7.54
N ALA A 162 -8.50 2.09 -7.33
CA ALA A 162 -9.04 1.73 -6.02
C ALA A 162 -8.13 0.72 -5.34
N ARG A 163 -8.02 0.82 -4.00
CA ARG A 163 -7.23 -0.10 -3.18
C ARG A 163 -8.02 -0.48 -1.95
N VAL A 164 -8.06 -1.76 -1.65
CA VAL A 164 -8.68 -2.30 -0.44
C VAL A 164 -7.63 -3.08 0.33
N LEU A 165 -7.45 -2.75 1.61
CA LEU A 165 -6.53 -3.42 2.51
C LEU A 165 -7.27 -3.93 3.74
N VAL A 166 -6.97 -5.16 4.11
CA VAL A 166 -7.33 -5.73 5.40
C VAL A 166 -6.04 -6.18 6.09
N ARG A 167 -5.79 -5.63 7.28
CA ARG A 167 -4.64 -5.92 8.10
C ARG A 167 -5.07 -6.50 9.44
N LEU A 168 -4.40 -7.56 9.86
CA LEU A 168 -4.56 -8.20 11.15
C LEU A 168 -3.26 -8.07 11.94
N SER A 169 -3.36 -7.73 13.23
CA SER A 169 -2.20 -7.70 14.11
C SER A 169 -2.56 -8.33 15.45
N VAL A 170 -1.67 -9.16 15.99
CA VAL A 170 -1.90 -9.88 17.24
C VAL A 170 -0.66 -9.82 18.14
N PRO A 171 -0.77 -9.39 19.40
CA PRO A 171 0.37 -9.39 20.32
C PRO A 171 0.74 -10.85 20.69
N PHE A 172 2.02 -11.14 20.85
CA PHE A 172 2.45 -12.44 21.35
C PHE A 172 2.02 -12.67 22.82
N LYS A 173 1.98 -11.59 23.61
CA LYS A 173 1.51 -11.59 24.99
C LYS A 173 0.45 -10.50 25.21
N GLY A 174 -0.45 -10.72 26.16
CA GLY A 174 -1.50 -9.75 26.50
C GLY A 174 -2.70 -9.78 25.54
N LYS A 175 -3.62 -8.84 25.72
CA LYS A 175 -4.86 -8.70 24.93
C LYS A 175 -4.75 -7.67 23.82
N THR A 176 -3.86 -6.68 23.99
CA THR A 176 -3.67 -5.56 23.05
C THR A 176 -2.17 -5.33 22.81
N ILE A 177 -1.82 -4.64 21.72
CA ILE A 177 -0.44 -4.28 21.40
C ILE A 177 -0.05 -3.06 22.26
N GLU A 178 0.47 -3.33 23.43
CA GLU A 178 0.94 -2.32 24.38
C GLU A 178 2.40 -1.91 24.12
N ASP A 179 2.89 -0.91 24.81
CA ASP A 179 4.30 -0.50 24.74
C ASP A 179 5.22 -1.65 25.14
N LYS A 180 6.37 -1.76 24.48
CA LYS A 180 7.36 -2.85 24.61
C LYS A 180 6.83 -4.24 24.20
N ALA A 181 5.70 -4.31 23.47
CA ALA A 181 5.15 -5.56 23.02
C ALA A 181 5.72 -5.97 21.64
N LEU A 182 6.09 -7.23 21.52
CA LEU A 182 6.25 -7.90 20.24
C LEU A 182 4.88 -8.38 19.74
N TYR A 183 4.66 -8.28 18.43
CA TYR A 183 3.42 -8.73 17.80
C TYR A 183 3.67 -9.30 16.41
N PHE A 184 2.77 -10.14 15.95
CA PHE A 184 2.67 -10.58 14.56
C PHE A 184 1.69 -9.67 13.83
N SER A 185 1.99 -9.38 12.56
CA SER A 185 1.08 -8.65 11.68
C SER A 185 1.07 -9.26 10.29
N CYS A 186 -0.10 -9.31 9.67
CA CYS A 186 -0.23 -9.64 8.26
C CYS A 186 -1.28 -8.75 7.60
N TYR A 187 -1.16 -8.55 6.29
CA TYR A 187 -2.21 -7.90 5.50
C TYR A 187 -2.28 -8.48 4.09
N ASP A 188 -3.45 -8.31 3.50
CA ASP A 188 -3.65 -8.40 2.06
C ASP A 188 -4.17 -7.07 1.53
N GLU A 189 -3.66 -6.64 0.38
CA GLU A 189 -4.08 -5.41 -0.28
C GLU A 189 -4.26 -5.67 -1.79
N ALA A 190 -5.49 -5.49 -2.25
CA ALA A 190 -5.85 -5.59 -3.67
C ALA A 190 -5.96 -4.21 -4.31
N PHE A 191 -5.59 -4.11 -5.59
CA PHE A 191 -5.58 -2.87 -6.36
C PHE A 191 -6.31 -3.09 -7.69
N VAL A 192 -7.24 -2.19 -7.99
CA VAL A 192 -8.05 -2.23 -9.21
C VAL A 192 -7.97 -0.88 -9.90
N ASN A 193 -7.54 -0.87 -11.16
CA ASN A 193 -7.58 0.31 -12.01
C ASN A 193 -8.99 0.47 -12.62
N PHE A 194 -9.42 1.70 -12.85
CA PHE A 194 -10.70 1.99 -13.49
C PHE A 194 -10.68 3.35 -14.20
N GLY A 195 -11.68 3.58 -15.07
CA GLY A 195 -11.80 4.80 -15.85
C GLY A 195 -11.01 4.76 -17.17
N GLU A 196 -10.72 5.94 -17.69
CA GLU A 196 -10.00 6.11 -18.96
C GLU A 196 -8.53 5.65 -18.85
N ASN A 197 -7.92 5.31 -19.98
CA ASN A 197 -6.53 4.87 -20.13
C ASN A 197 -6.16 3.58 -19.37
N VAL A 198 -7.13 2.85 -18.82
CA VAL A 198 -6.92 1.50 -18.31
C VAL A 198 -6.84 0.54 -19.48
N GLN A 199 -5.74 -0.22 -19.56
CA GLN A 199 -5.53 -1.23 -20.59
C GLN A 199 -5.96 -2.61 -20.06
N ALA A 200 -5.21 -3.66 -20.34
CA ALA A 200 -5.56 -5.02 -19.93
C ALA A 200 -5.31 -5.31 -18.42
N ASN A 201 -4.79 -4.34 -17.64
CA ASN A 201 -4.50 -4.48 -16.23
C ASN A 201 -5.58 -3.85 -15.33
N LEU A 202 -6.85 -4.19 -15.54
CA LEU A 202 -7.92 -3.82 -14.61
C LEU A 202 -7.56 -4.23 -13.18
N PHE A 203 -7.14 -5.49 -12.98
CA PHE A 203 -6.47 -5.90 -11.76
C PHE A 203 -4.99 -5.49 -11.84
N ASP A 204 -4.60 -4.47 -11.07
CA ASP A 204 -3.27 -3.86 -11.15
C ASP A 204 -2.24 -4.68 -10.36
N GLN A 205 -2.55 -4.98 -9.13
CA GLN A 205 -1.64 -5.76 -8.27
C GLN A 205 -2.35 -6.31 -7.02
N ASN A 206 -1.69 -7.28 -6.40
CA ASN A 206 -2.00 -7.75 -5.05
C ASN A 206 -0.74 -7.71 -4.19
N ARG A 207 -0.90 -7.50 -2.90
CA ARG A 207 0.17 -7.55 -1.91
C ARG A 207 -0.26 -8.37 -0.72
N ALA A 208 0.41 -9.49 -0.50
CA ALA A 208 0.30 -10.31 0.70
C ALA A 208 1.54 -10.11 1.57
N TYR A 209 1.37 -9.77 2.84
CA TYR A 209 2.44 -9.39 3.77
C TYR A 209 2.32 -10.11 5.09
N ALA A 210 3.48 -10.45 5.67
CA ALA A 210 3.57 -10.96 7.05
C ALA A 210 4.86 -10.44 7.72
N ALA A 211 4.77 -10.06 8.99
CA ALA A 211 5.86 -9.44 9.74
C ALA A 211 5.81 -9.71 11.23
N ILE A 212 6.97 -9.54 11.85
CA ILE A 212 7.12 -9.33 13.28
C ILE A 212 7.31 -7.84 13.52
N GLY A 213 6.58 -7.32 14.48
CA GLY A 213 6.64 -5.93 14.90
C GLY A 213 6.99 -5.77 16.38
N TYR A 214 7.59 -4.64 16.69
CA TYR A 214 7.84 -4.20 18.06
C TYR A 214 7.30 -2.79 18.26
N LYS A 215 6.53 -2.58 19.32
CA LYS A 215 6.02 -1.27 19.71
C LYS A 215 6.94 -0.61 20.73
N PHE A 216 7.59 0.47 20.32
CA PHE A 216 8.41 1.30 21.20
C PHE A 216 7.54 2.24 22.04
N PRO A 217 7.90 2.47 23.31
CA PRO A 217 7.24 3.50 24.11
C PRO A 217 7.37 4.88 23.45
N LYS A 218 6.26 5.59 23.26
CA LYS A 218 6.19 6.98 22.75
C LYS A 218 6.60 7.19 21.28
N TRP A 219 7.43 6.31 20.66
CA TRP A 219 8.00 6.55 19.35
C TRP A 219 7.19 5.97 18.19
N GLY A 220 6.60 4.80 18.38
CA GLY A 220 5.85 4.12 17.31
C GLY A 220 6.14 2.63 17.24
N LYS A 221 5.95 2.06 16.07
CA LYS A 221 6.10 0.62 15.80
C LYS A 221 7.11 0.40 14.68
N LEU A 222 8.05 -0.52 14.89
CA LEU A 222 8.94 -1.02 13.85
C LEU A 222 8.44 -2.40 13.43
N GLU A 223 8.36 -2.65 12.13
CA GLU A 223 8.04 -3.96 11.55
C GLU A 223 9.11 -4.38 10.55
N ILE A 224 9.46 -5.65 10.61
CA ILE A 224 10.32 -6.31 9.61
C ILE A 224 9.57 -7.53 9.13
N GLY A 225 9.38 -7.64 7.81
CA GLY A 225 8.57 -8.70 7.26
C GLY A 225 8.83 -8.95 5.79
N TYR A 226 8.13 -9.97 5.30
CA TYR A 226 8.13 -10.38 3.90
C TYR A 226 6.82 -9.97 3.25
N MET A 227 6.90 -9.42 2.03
CA MET A 227 5.76 -9.12 1.19
C MET A 227 5.94 -9.78 -0.17
N ASN A 228 4.93 -10.52 -0.60
CA ASN A 228 4.78 -10.93 -1.99
C ASN A 228 3.89 -9.91 -2.71
N GLN A 229 4.38 -9.37 -3.81
CA GLN A 229 3.61 -8.48 -4.68
C GLN A 229 3.50 -9.09 -6.07
N LEU A 230 2.29 -9.41 -6.49
CA LEU A 230 1.98 -9.69 -7.88
C LEU A 230 1.57 -8.38 -8.56
N LEU A 231 2.30 -7.96 -9.60
CA LEU A 231 2.03 -6.75 -10.36
C LEU A 231 1.79 -7.11 -11.83
N VAL A 232 0.61 -6.75 -12.33
CA VAL A 232 0.21 -6.98 -13.72
C VAL A 232 0.55 -5.72 -14.53
N ARG A 233 1.38 -5.88 -15.55
CA ARG A 233 1.72 -4.78 -16.46
C ARG A 233 0.51 -4.41 -17.34
N SER A 234 0.54 -3.22 -17.93
CA SER A 234 -0.60 -2.67 -18.71
C SER A 234 -1.05 -3.58 -19.86
N ASP A 235 -0.17 -4.39 -20.43
CA ASP A 235 -0.50 -5.37 -21.46
C ASP A 235 -1.25 -6.61 -20.94
N GLY A 236 -1.38 -6.79 -19.63
CA GLY A 236 -2.03 -7.95 -18.99
C GLY A 236 -1.26 -9.27 -19.12
N LEU A 237 -0.12 -9.28 -19.83
CA LEU A 237 0.64 -10.47 -20.16
C LEU A 237 1.90 -10.61 -19.31
N ARG A 238 2.57 -9.50 -19.00
CA ARG A 238 3.75 -9.46 -18.17
C ARG A 238 3.36 -9.28 -16.72
N ILE A 239 3.75 -10.23 -15.89
CA ILE A 239 3.48 -10.23 -14.44
C ILE A 239 4.80 -10.24 -13.70
N GLU A 240 4.97 -9.32 -12.76
CA GLU A 240 6.07 -9.35 -11.83
C GLU A 240 5.63 -10.04 -10.54
N ASN A 241 6.39 -11.04 -10.12
CA ASN A 241 6.26 -11.67 -8.82
C ASN A 241 7.39 -11.15 -7.92
N ASN A 242 7.11 -10.10 -7.18
CA ASN A 242 8.09 -9.37 -6.39
C ASN A 242 8.18 -9.92 -4.97
N HIS A 243 9.31 -10.57 -4.64
CA HIS A 243 9.67 -11.00 -3.30
C HIS A 243 10.34 -9.84 -2.58
N THR A 244 9.74 -9.30 -1.55
CA THR A 244 10.16 -8.04 -0.95
C THR A 244 10.42 -8.17 0.55
N LEU A 245 11.63 -7.85 0.99
CA LEU A 245 11.90 -7.54 2.39
C LEU A 245 11.34 -6.14 2.68
N GLN A 246 10.46 -6.03 3.66
CA GLN A 246 9.85 -4.78 4.05
C GLN A 246 10.27 -4.41 5.47
N VAL A 247 10.84 -3.21 5.61
CA VAL A 247 11.15 -2.59 6.91
C VAL A 247 10.33 -1.31 7.02
N GLY A 248 9.42 -1.27 7.96
CA GLY A 248 8.49 -0.15 8.15
C GLY A 248 8.50 0.39 9.56
N PHE A 249 8.67 1.70 9.70
CA PHE A 249 8.48 2.40 10.96
C PHE A 249 7.21 3.24 10.88
N SER A 250 6.31 3.05 11.84
CA SER A 250 5.08 3.84 11.95
C SER A 250 5.06 4.62 13.26
N SER A 251 4.75 5.91 13.18
CA SER A 251 4.70 6.82 14.32
C SER A 251 3.34 7.52 14.40
N THR A 252 2.83 7.68 15.63
CA THR A 252 1.56 8.37 15.91
C THR A 252 1.80 9.36 17.05
N ILE A 253 2.42 10.50 16.75
CA ILE A 253 2.69 11.53 17.74
C ILE A 253 1.45 12.42 17.88
N ASP A 254 1.07 12.69 19.12
CA ASP A 254 0.00 13.61 19.45
C ASP A 254 0.61 14.95 19.85
N PHE A 255 0.49 15.95 18.98
CA PHE A 255 1.01 17.30 19.19
C PHE A 255 0.04 18.23 19.95
N ARG A 256 -1.11 17.73 20.33
CA ARG A 256 -2.06 18.53 21.08
C ARG A 256 -1.42 18.97 22.40
N LYS A 257 -1.56 20.25 22.75
CA LYS A 257 -1.18 20.74 24.08
C LYS A 257 -2.01 19.96 25.11
N LYS A 258 -1.36 19.28 26.05
CA LYS A 258 -2.06 18.78 27.22
C LYS A 258 -2.61 20.00 27.93
N GLN A 259 -3.93 20.11 28.05
CA GLN A 259 -4.52 21.06 29.00
C GLN A 259 -4.14 20.54 30.38
N ASN A 260 -3.29 21.29 31.08
CA ASN A 260 -2.96 21.05 32.48
C ASN A 260 -4.14 21.40 33.34
#